data_fd54d0b4d3df47011a1d8b492d66bff8
#
_entry.id   fd54d0b4d3df47011a1d8b492d66bff8
#
_cell.length_a   1.000
_cell.length_b   1.000
_cell.length_c   1.000
_cell.angle_alpha   90.00
_cell.angle_beta   90.00
_cell.angle_gamma   90.00
#
_symmetry.space_group_name_H-M   'P 1'
#
loop_
_entity.id
_entity.type
_entity.pdbx_description
1 polymer ?
#
loop_
_entity_poly.entity_id
_entity_poly.type
_entity_poly.pdbx_seq_one_letter_code
_entity_poly.pdbx_strand_id
1 'polypeptide(L)'
;MKNLTLVFGLVVSLFFLSCKENTTAQQIKLISPEEVYDAVRDNQNLQLVDVRTKDEFGEDHLKTAQNICVTDDDFKEKVAKLDKNEPIYVYCRSGKRSSNAAKILKEMGFKEIYDMEGGFLNWESQGLQEKN
;
A
#
# COMPACT_ATOMS: atom_id res chain seq x y z
N MET A 1 -58.53 36.50 34.97
CA MET A 1 -57.52 37.10 34.13
C MET A 1 -56.22 36.32 34.37
N LYS A 2 -56.00 35.35 33.55
CA LYS A 2 -54.89 34.40 33.75
C LYS A 2 -53.91 34.59 32.61
N ASN A 3 -52.70 35.01 32.93
CA ASN A 3 -51.65 35.22 31.99
C ASN A 3 -51.07 33.84 31.61
N LEU A 4 -51.32 33.42 30.39
CA LEU A 4 -50.75 32.26 29.82
C LEU A 4 -49.44 32.66 29.14
N THR A 5 -48.35 32.57 29.87
CA THR A 5 -47.00 32.73 29.32
C THR A 5 -46.63 31.48 28.53
N LEU A 6 -46.68 31.63 27.24
CA LEU A 6 -46.21 30.62 26.29
C LEU A 6 -44.67 30.60 26.32
N VAL A 7 -44.13 29.62 27.03
CA VAL A 7 -42.70 29.34 26.99
C VAL A 7 -42.42 28.62 25.67
N PHE A 8 -41.95 29.37 24.70
CA PHE A 8 -41.46 28.82 23.43
C PHE A 8 -40.09 28.22 23.65
N GLY A 9 -40.08 26.91 23.97
CA GLY A 9 -38.87 26.14 24.11
C GLY A 9 -38.18 25.96 22.75
N LEU A 10 -37.17 26.78 22.51
CA LEU A 10 -36.27 26.62 21.36
C LEU A 10 -35.45 25.34 21.55
N VAL A 11 -35.91 24.24 20.98
CA VAL A 11 -35.13 23.02 20.85
C VAL A 11 -34.09 23.26 19.78
N VAL A 12 -32.92 23.70 20.20
CA VAL A 12 -31.73 23.70 19.35
C VAL A 12 -31.29 22.26 19.17
N SER A 13 -31.77 21.66 18.09
CA SER A 13 -31.29 20.37 17.63
C SER A 13 -29.87 20.55 17.10
N LEU A 14 -28.90 20.29 17.97
CA LEU A 14 -27.50 20.17 17.58
C LEU A 14 -27.36 18.89 16.73
N PHE A 15 -27.52 19.07 15.42
CA PHE A 15 -27.04 18.07 14.48
C PHE A 15 -25.51 18.01 14.61
N PHE A 16 -25.04 17.10 15.45
CA PHE A 16 -23.67 16.64 15.34
C PHE A 16 -23.56 15.91 13.99
N LEU A 17 -23.14 16.65 12.97
CA LEU A 17 -22.55 16.01 11.79
C LEU A 17 -21.29 15.31 12.29
N SER A 18 -21.46 14.07 12.69
CA SER A 18 -20.33 13.16 12.83
C SER A 18 -19.78 12.95 11.43
N CYS A 19 -18.83 13.78 11.05
CA CYS A 19 -17.91 13.43 9.97
C CYS A 19 -17.22 12.17 10.44
N LYS A 20 -17.70 11.01 9.98
CA LYS A 20 -16.98 9.77 10.00
C LYS A 20 -15.81 9.99 9.05
N GLU A 21 -14.70 10.52 9.56
CA GLU A 21 -13.43 10.38 8.89
C GLU A 21 -13.23 8.86 8.77
N ASN A 22 -13.43 8.34 7.56
CA ASN A 22 -12.90 7.06 7.18
C ASN A 22 -11.39 7.23 7.14
N THR A 23 -10.78 7.24 8.29
CA THR A 23 -9.36 6.97 8.46
C THR A 23 -9.22 5.52 8.06
N THR A 24 -9.01 5.27 6.77
CA THR A 24 -8.54 3.97 6.29
C THR A 24 -7.21 3.79 6.98
N ALA A 25 -7.20 2.99 8.05
CA ALA A 25 -6.00 2.71 8.81
C ALA A 25 -4.97 2.18 7.81
N GLN A 26 -3.84 2.88 7.69
CA GLN A 26 -2.72 2.45 6.86
C GLN A 26 -2.34 1.02 7.25
N GLN A 27 -2.56 0.08 6.35
CA GLN A 27 -2.31 -1.33 6.60
C GLN A 27 -1.21 -1.85 5.69
N ILE A 28 -0.27 -2.56 6.31
CA ILE A 28 0.63 -3.45 5.58
C ILE A 28 -0.04 -4.82 5.55
N LYS A 29 -0.27 -5.32 4.35
CA LYS A 29 -0.84 -6.65 4.13
C LYS A 29 0.22 -7.56 3.52
N LEU A 30 0.43 -8.70 4.15
CA LEU A 30 1.23 -9.78 3.57
C LEU A 30 0.34 -10.57 2.62
N ILE A 31 0.77 -10.73 1.37
CA ILE A 31 0.00 -11.42 0.33
C ILE A 31 0.85 -12.48 -0.37
N SER A 32 0.20 -13.49 -0.92
CA SER A 32 0.89 -14.56 -1.62
C SER A 32 1.44 -14.12 -2.99
N PRO A 33 2.43 -14.83 -3.53
CA PRO A 33 2.89 -14.60 -4.90
C PRO A 33 1.76 -14.73 -5.94
N GLU A 34 0.82 -15.65 -5.76
CA GLU A 34 -0.33 -15.83 -6.66
C GLU A 34 -1.24 -14.59 -6.66
N GLU A 35 -1.49 -14.00 -5.48
CA GLU A 35 -2.27 -12.77 -5.38
C GLU A 35 -1.58 -11.60 -6.09
N VAL A 36 -0.24 -11.52 -6.00
CA VAL A 36 0.53 -10.51 -6.75
C VAL A 36 0.44 -10.79 -8.26
N TYR A 37 0.57 -12.05 -8.66
CA TYR A 37 0.44 -12.45 -10.07
C TYR A 37 -0.91 -12.05 -10.65
N ASP A 38 -2.00 -12.34 -9.95
CA ASP A 38 -3.35 -11.97 -10.37
C ASP A 38 -3.53 -10.46 -10.43
N ALA A 39 -3.03 -9.72 -9.43
CA ALA A 39 -3.11 -8.27 -9.41
C ALA A 39 -2.36 -7.63 -10.60
N VAL A 40 -1.17 -8.11 -10.93
CA VAL A 40 -0.36 -7.62 -12.07
C VAL A 40 -1.02 -7.96 -13.40
N ARG A 41 -1.59 -9.16 -13.53
CA ARG A 41 -2.32 -9.58 -14.73
C ARG A 41 -3.53 -8.70 -14.99
N ASP A 42 -4.27 -8.37 -13.93
CA ASP A 42 -5.51 -7.60 -14.02
C ASP A 42 -5.25 -6.09 -14.18
N ASN A 43 -4.11 -5.60 -13.72
CA ASN A 43 -3.70 -4.20 -13.84
C ASN A 43 -2.19 -4.06 -14.09
N GLN A 44 -1.81 -3.90 -15.34
CA GLN A 44 -0.39 -3.73 -15.72
C GLN A 44 0.22 -2.37 -15.29
N ASN A 45 -0.60 -1.43 -14.86
CA ASN A 45 -0.15 -0.12 -14.37
C ASN A 45 0.00 -0.09 -12.83
N LEU A 46 -0.10 -1.24 -12.19
CA LEU A 46 0.06 -1.40 -10.76
C LEU A 46 1.43 -0.90 -10.29
N GLN A 47 1.49 -0.22 -9.16
CA GLN A 47 2.74 0.20 -8.54
C GLN A 47 3.43 -1.02 -7.90
N LEU A 48 4.22 -1.75 -8.68
CA LEU A 48 5.01 -2.91 -8.25
C LEU A 48 6.48 -2.52 -8.14
N VAL A 49 7.05 -2.63 -6.94
CA VAL A 49 8.41 -2.21 -6.63
C VAL A 49 9.26 -3.38 -6.15
N ASP A 50 10.29 -3.67 -6.90
CA ASP A 50 11.39 -4.54 -6.47
C ASP A 50 12.37 -3.72 -5.63
N VAL A 51 12.45 -4.03 -4.32
CA VAL A 51 13.33 -3.28 -3.40
C VAL A 51 14.70 -3.93 -3.22
N ARG A 52 15.04 -4.90 -4.09
CA ARG A 52 16.36 -5.52 -4.14
C ARG A 52 17.40 -4.59 -4.78
N THR A 53 18.64 -5.02 -4.76
CA THR A 53 19.72 -4.32 -5.47
C THR A 53 19.49 -4.29 -6.97
N LYS A 54 20.13 -3.33 -7.64
CA LYS A 54 20.09 -3.20 -9.10
C LYS A 54 20.60 -4.46 -9.81
N ASP A 55 21.62 -5.10 -9.26
CA ASP A 55 22.20 -6.31 -9.84
C ASP A 55 21.22 -7.49 -9.76
N GLU A 56 20.59 -7.72 -8.60
CA GLU A 56 19.56 -8.74 -8.44
C GLU A 56 18.39 -8.51 -9.41
N PHE A 57 17.94 -7.25 -9.53
CA PHE A 57 16.88 -6.89 -10.48
C PHE A 57 17.29 -7.12 -11.94
N GLY A 58 18.54 -6.83 -12.26
CA GLY A 58 19.09 -7.03 -13.62
C GLY A 58 19.22 -8.49 -14.03
N GLU A 59 19.38 -9.40 -13.06
CA GLU A 59 19.44 -10.85 -13.33
C GLU A 59 18.05 -11.39 -13.71
N ASP A 60 17.05 -11.09 -12.91
CA ASP A 60 15.64 -11.43 -13.16
C ASP A 60 14.72 -10.63 -12.23
N HIS A 61 13.49 -10.34 -12.64
CA HIS A 61 12.51 -9.61 -11.86
C HIS A 61 11.08 -9.89 -12.33
N LEU A 62 10.09 -9.55 -11.53
CA LEU A 62 8.70 -9.61 -11.93
C LEU A 62 8.44 -8.60 -13.05
N LYS A 63 7.71 -9.04 -14.09
CA LYS A 63 7.31 -8.15 -15.19
C LYS A 63 6.58 -6.92 -14.62
N THR A 64 6.76 -5.78 -15.26
CA THR A 64 6.25 -4.48 -14.83
C THR A 64 6.83 -3.92 -13.53
N ALA A 65 7.65 -4.67 -12.78
CA ALA A 65 8.29 -4.15 -11.58
C ALA A 65 9.28 -3.04 -11.92
N GLN A 66 9.28 -1.99 -11.08
CA GLN A 66 10.34 -1.00 -11.08
C GLN A 66 11.30 -1.27 -9.94
N ASN A 67 12.60 -1.04 -10.16
CA ASN A 67 13.59 -1.24 -9.12
C ASN A 67 13.83 0.05 -8.33
N ILE A 68 13.57 -0.01 -7.03
CA ILE A 68 13.93 1.04 -6.08
C ILE A 68 14.53 0.36 -4.85
N CYS A 69 15.85 0.29 -4.79
CA CYS A 69 16.57 -0.45 -3.76
C CYS A 69 16.39 0.19 -2.38
N VAL A 70 15.90 -0.60 -1.41
CA VAL A 70 15.60 -0.09 -0.06
C VAL A 70 16.84 0.28 0.75
N THR A 71 18.02 -0.25 0.37
CA THR A 71 19.29 0.07 1.03
C THR A 71 20.01 1.27 0.44
N ASP A 72 19.51 1.85 -0.65
CA ASP A 72 20.06 3.06 -1.23
C ASP A 72 19.62 4.31 -0.42
N ASP A 73 20.51 5.27 -0.29
CA ASP A 73 20.25 6.51 0.46
C ASP A 73 19.09 7.32 -0.13
N ASP A 74 18.85 7.21 -1.42
CA ASP A 74 17.80 7.92 -2.15
C ASP A 74 16.45 7.16 -2.22
N PHE A 75 16.30 6.05 -1.50
CA PHE A 75 15.07 5.24 -1.50
C PHE A 75 13.82 6.08 -1.24
N LYS A 76 13.84 6.87 -0.16
CA LYS A 76 12.69 7.71 0.21
C LYS A 76 12.36 8.76 -0.84
N GLU A 77 13.37 9.36 -1.47
CA GLU A 77 13.18 10.34 -2.54
C GLU A 77 12.52 9.69 -3.77
N LYS A 78 12.97 8.51 -4.14
CA LYS A 78 12.43 7.78 -5.30
C LYS A 78 10.98 7.33 -5.07
N VAL A 79 10.67 6.72 -3.93
CA VAL A 79 9.31 6.27 -3.64
C VAL A 79 8.34 7.43 -3.39
N ALA A 80 8.82 8.60 -3.00
CA ALA A 80 7.97 9.80 -2.86
C ALA A 80 7.33 10.25 -4.18
N LYS A 81 7.85 9.81 -5.32
CA LYS A 81 7.31 10.09 -6.67
C LYS A 81 6.11 9.20 -7.03
N LEU A 82 5.87 8.15 -6.26
CA LEU A 82 4.74 7.24 -6.45
C LEU A 82 3.47 7.79 -5.80
N ASP A 83 2.31 7.33 -6.28
CA ASP A 83 1.03 7.77 -5.74
C ASP A 83 0.72 7.07 -4.41
N LYS A 84 0.64 7.87 -3.34
CA LYS A 84 0.36 7.38 -1.99
C LYS A 84 -1.10 6.97 -1.78
N ASN A 85 -2.00 7.37 -2.67
CA ASN A 85 -3.41 7.02 -2.62
C ASN A 85 -3.73 5.71 -3.36
N GLU A 86 -2.82 5.28 -4.23
CA GLU A 86 -2.94 4.02 -4.96
C GLU A 86 -2.22 2.88 -4.20
N PRO A 87 -2.68 1.64 -4.34
CA PRO A 87 -1.99 0.49 -3.78
C PRO A 87 -0.55 0.37 -4.28
N ILE A 88 0.37 0.06 -3.37
CA ILE A 88 1.76 -0.24 -3.71
C ILE A 88 2.09 -1.67 -3.29
N TYR A 89 2.72 -2.40 -4.19
CA TYR A 89 3.16 -3.77 -3.99
C TYR A 89 4.69 -3.79 -3.94
N VAL A 90 5.24 -4.45 -2.95
CA VAL A 90 6.70 -4.54 -2.76
C VAL A 90 7.13 -5.98 -2.59
N TYR A 91 8.32 -6.28 -3.08
CA TYR A 91 8.97 -7.54 -2.82
C TYR A 91 10.49 -7.39 -2.77
N CYS A 92 11.14 -8.31 -2.08
CA CYS A 92 12.57 -8.50 -2.15
C CYS A 92 12.92 -9.96 -2.46
N ARG A 93 14.09 -10.43 -2.10
CA ARG A 93 14.48 -11.82 -2.34
C ARG A 93 13.68 -12.82 -1.49
N SER A 94 13.59 -12.60 -0.18
CA SER A 94 13.02 -13.54 0.79
C SER A 94 12.02 -12.94 1.79
N GLY A 95 11.75 -11.63 1.73
CA GLY A 95 10.76 -10.94 2.52
C GLY A 95 11.30 -9.98 3.59
N LYS A 96 12.58 -10.07 4.00
CA LYS A 96 13.12 -9.21 5.07
C LYS A 96 13.26 -7.75 4.68
N ARG A 97 13.87 -7.47 3.52
CA ARG A 97 14.05 -6.09 3.01
C ARG A 97 12.73 -5.44 2.64
N SER A 98 11.81 -6.18 2.03
CA SER A 98 10.49 -5.67 1.68
C SER A 98 9.62 -5.37 2.89
N SER A 99 9.73 -6.16 3.96
CA SER A 99 9.09 -5.85 5.24
C SER A 99 9.58 -4.52 5.83
N ASN A 100 10.88 -4.24 5.74
CA ASN A 100 11.42 -2.95 6.14
C ASN A 100 10.96 -1.80 5.23
N ALA A 101 10.98 -2.02 3.91
CA ALA A 101 10.48 -1.06 2.93
C ALA A 101 9.00 -0.71 3.19
N ALA A 102 8.16 -1.72 3.47
CA ALA A 102 6.75 -1.53 3.78
C ALA A 102 6.54 -0.63 5.01
N LYS A 103 7.36 -0.78 6.05
CA LYS A 103 7.32 0.10 7.24
C LYS A 103 7.66 1.54 6.89
N ILE A 104 8.70 1.76 6.09
CA ILE A 104 9.10 3.09 5.61
C ILE A 104 7.95 3.72 4.79
N LEU A 105 7.36 2.96 3.86
CA LEU A 105 6.25 3.44 3.05
C LEU A 105 5.03 3.82 3.91
N LYS A 106 4.72 3.04 4.93
CA LYS A 106 3.67 3.36 5.89
C LYS A 106 3.94 4.69 6.60
N GLU A 107 5.15 4.89 7.11
CA GLU A 107 5.57 6.14 7.76
C GLU A 107 5.51 7.34 6.80
N MET A 108 5.72 7.12 5.50
CA MET A 108 5.63 8.13 4.45
C MET A 108 4.19 8.45 4.03
N GLY A 109 3.19 7.72 4.52
CA GLY A 109 1.78 8.00 4.27
C GLY A 109 1.14 7.22 3.12
N PHE A 110 1.77 6.14 2.63
CA PHE A 110 1.12 5.23 1.69
C PHE A 110 -0.07 4.54 2.36
N LYS A 111 -1.23 4.53 1.72
CA LYS A 111 -2.49 4.07 2.32
C LYS A 111 -2.66 2.56 2.30
N GLU A 112 -2.30 1.93 1.20
CA GLU A 112 -2.39 0.48 1.02
C GLU A 112 -1.04 -0.06 0.57
N ILE A 113 -0.46 -0.95 1.38
CA ILE A 113 0.85 -1.53 1.14
C ILE A 113 0.71 -3.04 1.18
N TYR A 114 1.12 -3.69 0.09
CA TYR A 114 1.13 -5.13 -0.06
C TYR A 114 2.58 -5.62 -0.13
N ASP A 115 2.96 -6.51 0.79
CA ASP A 115 4.27 -7.14 0.83
C ASP A 115 4.14 -8.59 0.38
N MET A 116 4.88 -8.99 -0.65
CA MET A 116 4.81 -10.34 -1.21
C MET A 116 5.55 -11.34 -0.31
N GLU A 117 4.80 -12.28 0.24
CA GLU A 117 5.28 -13.29 1.17
C GLU A 117 6.37 -14.17 0.55
N GLY A 118 7.50 -14.28 1.26
CA GLY A 118 8.64 -15.11 0.82
C GLY A 118 9.42 -14.54 -0.37
N GLY A 119 9.02 -13.39 -0.90
CA GLY A 119 9.74 -12.66 -1.93
C GLY A 119 9.92 -13.39 -3.26
N PHE A 120 10.94 -12.99 -3.99
CA PHE A 120 11.23 -13.51 -5.33
C PHE A 120 11.51 -15.03 -5.33
N LEU A 121 12.14 -15.56 -4.28
CA LEU A 121 12.37 -17.00 -4.17
C LEU A 121 11.05 -17.80 -4.10
N ASN A 122 10.06 -17.30 -3.37
CA ASN A 122 8.76 -17.94 -3.31
C ASN A 122 8.02 -17.84 -4.65
N TRP A 123 8.09 -16.69 -5.31
CA TRP A 123 7.56 -16.50 -6.66
C TRP A 123 8.14 -17.53 -7.66
N GLU A 124 9.46 -17.68 -7.68
CA GLU A 124 10.12 -18.64 -8.56
C GLU A 124 9.70 -20.09 -8.25
N SER A 125 9.64 -20.45 -6.96
CA SER A 125 9.31 -21.81 -6.53
C SER A 125 7.90 -22.25 -6.96
N GLN A 126 7.00 -21.30 -7.16
CA GLN A 126 5.63 -21.54 -7.60
C GLN A 126 5.47 -21.54 -9.13
N GLY A 127 6.54 -21.29 -9.86
CA GLY A 127 6.51 -21.28 -11.32
C GLY A 127 5.66 -20.18 -11.92
N LEU A 128 5.47 -19.07 -11.19
CA LEU A 128 4.67 -17.92 -11.58
C LEU A 128 5.40 -16.98 -12.55
N GLN A 129 6.57 -17.38 -13.02
CA GLN A 129 7.24 -16.64 -14.09
C GLN A 129 6.31 -16.59 -15.29
N GLU A 130 6.07 -15.39 -15.80
CA GLU A 130 5.20 -15.22 -16.94
C GLU A 130 5.68 -16.10 -18.09
N LYS A 131 4.80 -17.01 -18.47
CA LYS A 131 4.90 -17.64 -19.78
C LYS A 131 4.64 -16.53 -20.79
N ASN A 132 5.72 -16.06 -21.41
CA ASN A 132 5.65 -15.16 -22.56
C ASN A 132 4.83 -15.78 -23.68
#